data_9153ef379046278073be59027ef68119
#
_entry.id   9153ef379046278073be59027ef68119
#
_cell.length_a   1.000
_cell.length_b   1.000
_cell.length_c   1.000
_cell.angle_alpha   90.00
_cell.angle_beta   90.00
_cell.angle_gamma   90.00
#
_symmetry.space_group_name_H-M   'P 1'
#
loop_
_entity.id
_entity.type
_entity.pdbx_description
1 polymer ?
#
loop_
_entity_poly.entity_id
_entity_poly.type
_entity_poly.pdbx_seq_one_letter_code
_entity_poly.pdbx_strand_id
1 'polypeptide(L)'
;MINSSNVNFKASLVSKTTVLKRAENSFKTIPQEASFIKLSLNNSYDNKALKDIKQSWQHPFAESMYFDFVDYLKHIEEGNIFALTTQNKGFKNIDPEKVLGLVEVLPNGKTGQGIFLDYILKAPKNIQAKMGDFCKIGETMLNNLKNFYKGEKILLFSLSDDSIQEFYRRNGFKQQEIGSNLFIFRPTSK
;
A
#
# COMPACT_ATOMS: atom_id res chain seq x y z
N MET A 1 0.26 19.63 -35.62
CA MET A 1 0.08 20.09 -34.23
C MET A 1 -0.72 19.01 -33.52
N ILE A 2 -0.05 18.19 -32.72
CA ILE A 2 -0.70 17.15 -31.93
C ILE A 2 -1.14 17.82 -30.65
N ASN A 3 -2.45 18.00 -30.46
CA ASN A 3 -3.03 18.44 -29.21
C ASN A 3 -2.73 17.36 -28.16
N SER A 4 -1.71 17.59 -27.34
CA SER A 4 -1.54 16.86 -26.09
C SER A 4 -2.68 17.26 -25.17
N SER A 5 -3.78 16.49 -25.22
CA SER A 5 -4.81 16.54 -24.19
C SER A 5 -4.10 16.25 -22.86
N ASN A 6 -4.03 17.26 -22.00
CA ASN A 6 -3.61 17.11 -20.60
C ASN A 6 -4.57 16.12 -19.92
N VAL A 7 -4.24 14.84 -19.98
CA VAL A 7 -4.93 13.80 -19.20
C VAL A 7 -4.47 13.99 -17.78
N ASN A 8 -5.20 14.81 -17.02
CA ASN A 8 -5.03 14.95 -15.59
C ASN A 8 -5.47 13.64 -14.92
N PHE A 9 -4.55 12.70 -14.79
CA PHE A 9 -4.78 11.49 -14.01
C PHE A 9 -4.89 11.90 -12.53
N LYS A 10 -6.10 11.93 -12.02
CA LYS A 10 -6.40 12.06 -10.58
C LYS A 10 -6.28 10.69 -9.94
N ALA A 11 -6.11 10.66 -8.61
CA ALA A 11 -6.22 9.43 -7.85
C ALA A 11 -7.45 8.64 -8.31
N SER A 12 -7.23 7.43 -8.77
CA SER A 12 -8.27 6.57 -9.34
C SER A 12 -8.70 5.51 -8.35
N LEU A 13 -10.02 5.33 -8.21
CA LEU A 13 -10.56 4.22 -7.45
C LEU A 13 -10.21 2.90 -8.16
N VAL A 14 -9.48 2.05 -7.45
CA VAL A 14 -9.16 0.68 -7.89
C VAL A 14 -10.29 -0.26 -7.48
N SER A 15 -10.67 -0.22 -6.20
CA SER A 15 -11.74 -1.06 -5.66
C SER A 15 -12.35 -0.47 -4.40
N LYS A 16 -13.63 -0.79 -4.18
CA LYS A 16 -14.25 -0.71 -2.86
C LYS A 16 -13.89 -1.97 -2.08
N THR A 17 -13.62 -1.79 -0.80
CA THR A 17 -13.21 -2.87 0.09
C THR A 17 -13.75 -2.63 1.50
N THR A 18 -13.43 -3.53 2.40
CA THR A 18 -13.84 -3.43 3.81
C THR A 18 -12.61 -3.60 4.68
N VAL A 19 -12.51 -2.76 5.69
CA VAL A 19 -11.57 -2.90 6.80
C VAL A 19 -12.31 -3.19 8.08
N LEU A 20 -11.64 -3.74 9.08
CA LEU A 20 -12.21 -4.01 10.38
C LEU A 20 -11.83 -2.87 11.34
N LYS A 21 -12.81 -2.08 11.75
CA LYS A 21 -12.65 -1.07 12.79
C LYS A 21 -12.91 -1.69 14.16
N ARG A 22 -12.10 -1.38 15.16
CA ARG A 22 -12.37 -1.76 16.55
C ARG A 22 -13.50 -0.91 17.10
N ALA A 23 -14.42 -1.54 17.83
CA ALA A 23 -15.40 -0.82 18.62
C ALA A 23 -14.69 -0.21 19.86
N GLU A 24 -15.16 0.96 20.27
CA GLU A 24 -14.60 1.66 21.44
C GLU A 24 -14.58 0.73 22.67
N ASN A 25 -13.43 0.71 23.35
CA ASN A 25 -13.20 -0.07 24.57
C ASN A 25 -13.55 -1.58 24.44
N SER A 26 -13.42 -2.15 23.23
CA SER A 26 -13.77 -3.54 22.97
C SER A 26 -12.78 -4.21 22.03
N PHE A 27 -12.62 -5.53 22.19
CA PHE A 27 -11.92 -6.36 21.20
C PHE A 27 -12.78 -6.70 19.98
N LYS A 28 -14.08 -6.35 20.02
CA LYS A 28 -14.98 -6.56 18.88
C LYS A 28 -14.59 -5.65 17.73
N THR A 29 -14.73 -6.16 16.52
CA THR A 29 -14.50 -5.41 15.29
C THR A 29 -15.79 -5.31 14.49
N ILE A 30 -15.99 -4.17 13.86
CA ILE A 30 -17.10 -3.92 12.95
C ILE A 30 -16.57 -3.65 11.55
N PRO A 31 -17.22 -4.16 10.50
CA PRO A 31 -16.85 -3.83 9.13
C PRO A 31 -17.05 -2.33 8.87
N GLN A 32 -16.06 -1.71 8.23
CA GLN A 32 -16.15 -0.34 7.74
C GLN A 32 -15.75 -0.29 6.28
N GLU A 33 -16.53 0.43 5.47
CA GLU A 33 -16.18 0.67 4.07
C GLU A 33 -14.85 1.40 3.96
N ALA A 34 -14.08 0.99 2.97
CA ALA A 34 -12.81 1.58 2.59
C ALA A 34 -12.66 1.59 1.07
N SER A 35 -11.73 2.38 0.60
CA SER A 35 -11.37 2.47 -0.82
C SER A 35 -9.90 2.15 -1.00
N PHE A 36 -9.58 1.31 -1.97
CA PHE A 36 -8.23 1.12 -2.46
C PHE A 36 -8.07 1.96 -3.71
N ILE A 37 -7.16 2.94 -3.68
CA ILE A 37 -6.99 3.93 -4.73
C ILE A 37 -5.56 3.90 -5.25
N LYS A 38 -5.37 4.20 -6.54
CA LYS A 38 -4.06 4.39 -7.16
C LYS A 38 -3.76 5.87 -7.25
N LEU A 39 -2.58 6.27 -6.78
CA LEU A 39 -2.06 7.63 -6.85
C LEU A 39 -1.18 7.78 -8.09
N SER A 40 -1.19 8.94 -8.72
CA SER A 40 -0.34 9.27 -9.86
C SER A 40 0.69 10.33 -9.46
N LEU A 41 1.97 9.97 -9.53
CA LEU A 41 3.07 10.89 -9.22
C LEU A 41 3.14 12.10 -10.17
N ASN A 42 2.62 11.94 -11.39
CA ASN A 42 2.55 13.00 -12.38
C ASN A 42 1.39 13.99 -12.16
N ASN A 43 0.61 13.77 -11.11
CA ASN A 43 -0.53 14.63 -10.75
C ASN A 43 -0.20 15.47 -9.53
N SER A 44 -0.38 16.80 -9.64
CA SER A 44 -0.07 17.72 -8.55
C SER A 44 -0.93 17.52 -7.29
N TYR A 45 -2.18 17.07 -7.44
CA TYR A 45 -3.07 16.78 -6.30
C TYR A 45 -2.61 15.53 -5.54
N ASP A 46 -2.21 14.47 -6.26
CA ASP A 46 -1.73 13.24 -5.65
C ASP A 46 -0.37 13.44 -4.98
N ASN A 47 0.51 14.23 -5.61
CA ASN A 47 1.77 14.66 -4.99
C ASN A 47 1.56 15.48 -3.72
N LYS A 48 0.58 16.39 -3.74
CA LYS A 48 0.20 17.15 -2.55
C LYS A 48 -0.32 16.19 -1.47
N ALA A 49 -1.20 15.25 -1.82
CA ALA A 49 -1.73 14.29 -0.88
C ALA A 49 -0.63 13.44 -0.22
N LEU A 50 0.36 12.99 -0.98
CA LEU A 50 1.52 12.25 -0.44
C LEU A 50 2.34 13.11 0.53
N LYS A 51 2.55 14.40 0.24
CA LYS A 51 3.23 15.34 1.14
C LYS A 51 2.42 15.55 2.44
N ASP A 52 1.11 15.72 2.31
CA ASP A 52 0.21 15.91 3.45
C ASP A 52 0.17 14.65 4.33
N ILE A 53 0.15 13.45 3.72
CA ILE A 53 0.27 12.17 4.43
C ILE A 53 1.61 12.10 5.17
N LYS A 54 2.72 12.45 4.51
CA LYS A 54 4.04 12.50 5.13
C LYS A 54 4.04 13.38 6.37
N GLN A 55 3.48 14.58 6.27
CA GLN A 55 3.39 15.50 7.42
C GLN A 55 2.51 14.97 8.55
N SER A 56 1.39 14.32 8.22
CA SER A 56 0.48 13.72 9.20
C SER A 56 1.07 12.49 9.89
N TRP A 57 1.89 11.72 9.19
CA TRP A 57 2.47 10.47 9.69
C TRP A 57 3.77 10.66 10.46
N GLN A 58 4.07 11.85 11.00
CA GLN A 58 5.28 12.15 11.78
C GLN A 58 5.50 11.12 12.89
N HIS A 59 6.41 10.19 12.65
CA HIS A 59 6.84 9.18 13.62
C HIS A 59 8.33 8.94 13.45
N PRO A 60 9.14 8.94 14.55
CA PRO A 60 10.59 8.76 14.47
C PRO A 60 11.04 7.53 13.68
N PHE A 61 10.27 6.45 13.73
CA PHE A 61 10.50 5.22 12.94
C PHE A 61 10.01 5.32 11.49
N ALA A 62 8.98 6.14 11.25
CA ALA A 62 8.48 6.41 9.90
C ALA A 62 9.34 7.47 9.19
N GLU A 63 10.06 8.32 9.93
CA GLU A 63 10.92 9.33 9.34
C GLU A 63 12.03 8.73 8.50
N SER A 64 12.78 7.76 8.99
CA SER A 64 13.86 7.15 8.21
C SER A 64 13.32 6.31 7.04
N MET A 65 12.35 5.45 7.26
CA MET A 65 11.74 4.65 6.20
C MET A 65 10.89 5.49 5.22
N TYR A 66 10.34 6.60 5.69
CA TYR A 66 9.43 7.42 4.91
C TYR A 66 10.15 8.49 4.08
N PHE A 67 11.29 9.02 4.55
CA PHE A 67 12.15 9.90 3.75
C PHE A 67 12.71 9.14 2.55
N ASP A 68 13.19 7.94 2.78
CA ASP A 68 13.67 7.07 1.73
C ASP A 68 12.56 6.75 0.73
N PHE A 69 11.34 6.48 1.22
CA PHE A 69 10.18 6.17 0.40
C PHE A 69 9.75 7.34 -0.52
N VAL A 70 9.54 8.55 0.01
CA VAL A 70 9.05 9.69 -0.79
C VAL A 70 10.16 10.29 -1.66
N ASP A 71 11.42 10.31 -1.21
CA ASP A 71 12.53 10.78 -2.01
C ASP A 71 12.94 9.75 -3.07
N TYR A 72 12.83 8.46 -2.76
CA TYR A 72 13.00 7.36 -3.70
C TYR A 72 11.93 7.38 -4.80
N LEU A 73 10.68 7.68 -4.45
CA LEU A 73 9.57 7.81 -5.41
C LEU A 73 9.74 8.93 -6.43
N LYS A 74 10.46 10.00 -6.10
CA LYS A 74 10.79 11.08 -7.05
C LYS A 74 11.71 10.61 -8.18
N HIS A 75 12.44 9.53 -7.97
CA HIS A 75 13.42 8.99 -8.89
C HIS A 75 12.94 7.77 -9.69
N ILE A 76 11.72 7.28 -9.40
CA ILE A 76 11.15 6.13 -10.11
C ILE A 76 10.02 6.59 -11.02
N GLU A 77 10.34 6.75 -12.30
CA GLU A 77 9.36 7.12 -13.33
C GLU A 77 8.25 6.05 -13.53
N GLU A 78 8.40 4.83 -13.00
CA GLU A 78 7.55 3.68 -13.26
C GLU A 78 6.83 3.09 -12.04
N GLY A 79 7.03 3.64 -10.83
CA GLY A 79 6.39 3.14 -9.61
C GLY A 79 4.88 3.39 -9.58
N ASN A 80 4.13 2.41 -9.09
CA ASN A 80 2.71 2.58 -8.79
C ASN A 80 2.52 2.66 -7.27
N ILE A 81 1.90 3.75 -6.80
CA ILE A 81 1.54 3.92 -5.40
C ILE A 81 0.04 3.70 -5.25
N PHE A 82 -0.30 2.93 -4.23
CA PHE A 82 -1.69 2.72 -3.83
C PHE A 82 -1.88 3.15 -2.38
N ALA A 83 -3.08 3.66 -2.09
CA ALA A 83 -3.48 3.98 -0.73
C ALA A 83 -4.76 3.23 -0.35
N LEU A 84 -4.79 2.71 0.87
CA LEU A 84 -6.01 2.24 1.51
C LEU A 84 -6.57 3.36 2.38
N THR A 85 -7.80 3.79 2.14
CA THR A 85 -8.41 4.92 2.85
C THR A 85 -9.86 4.63 3.22
N THR A 86 -10.32 5.19 4.35
CA THR A 86 -11.74 5.21 4.71
C THR A 86 -12.53 6.29 3.98
N GLN A 87 -11.88 7.10 3.16
CA GLN A 87 -12.55 8.06 2.29
C GLN A 87 -13.27 7.33 1.16
N ASN A 88 -14.57 7.60 0.98
CA ASN A 88 -15.42 6.86 0.04
C ASN A 88 -15.61 7.56 -1.31
N LYS A 89 -15.33 8.87 -1.39
CA LYS A 89 -15.48 9.72 -2.57
C LYS A 89 -14.56 10.94 -2.49
N GLY A 90 -14.48 11.71 -3.57
CA GLY A 90 -13.74 12.97 -3.58
C GLY A 90 -12.22 12.79 -3.56
N PHE A 91 -11.68 11.76 -4.23
CA PHE A 91 -10.25 11.43 -4.25
C PHE A 91 -9.36 12.50 -4.91
N LYS A 92 -9.94 13.59 -5.39
CA LYS A 92 -9.19 14.79 -5.80
C LYS A 92 -8.49 15.47 -4.62
N ASN A 93 -9.11 15.39 -3.42
CA ASN A 93 -8.56 15.93 -2.17
C ASN A 93 -8.59 14.77 -1.16
N ILE A 94 -7.47 14.07 -1.05
CA ILE A 94 -7.33 12.96 -0.10
C ILE A 94 -7.07 13.55 1.28
N ASP A 95 -7.88 13.11 2.24
CA ASP A 95 -7.73 13.43 3.64
C ASP A 95 -6.65 12.51 4.26
N PRO A 96 -5.47 13.01 4.66
CA PRO A 96 -4.38 12.21 5.21
C PRO A 96 -4.80 11.41 6.46
N GLU A 97 -5.71 11.96 7.27
CA GLU A 97 -6.20 11.31 8.49
C GLU A 97 -7.06 10.06 8.21
N LYS A 98 -7.60 9.96 6.99
CA LYS A 98 -8.37 8.79 6.55
C LYS A 98 -7.52 7.74 5.86
N VAL A 99 -6.26 8.02 5.56
CA VAL A 99 -5.36 7.04 4.96
C VAL A 99 -4.89 6.06 6.03
N LEU A 100 -5.11 4.78 5.78
CA LEU A 100 -4.79 3.67 6.68
C LEU A 100 -3.46 3.01 6.36
N GLY A 101 -3.04 3.07 5.10
CA GLY A 101 -1.79 2.48 4.63
C GLY A 101 -1.47 2.87 3.19
N LEU A 102 -0.20 2.70 2.84
CA LEU A 102 0.35 2.92 1.51
C LEU A 102 1.06 1.66 1.02
N VAL A 103 1.02 1.42 -0.27
CA VAL A 103 1.74 0.35 -0.96
C VAL A 103 2.46 0.93 -2.16
N GLU A 104 3.73 0.60 -2.31
CA GLU A 104 4.49 0.86 -3.52
C GLU A 104 4.80 -0.42 -4.27
N VAL A 105 4.65 -0.35 -5.57
CA VAL A 105 4.88 -1.47 -6.48
C VAL A 105 5.64 -1.01 -7.70
N LEU A 106 6.69 -1.75 -8.03
CA LEU A 106 7.48 -1.57 -9.24
C LEU A 106 7.02 -2.58 -10.29
N PRO A 107 6.39 -2.13 -11.40
CA PRO A 107 6.11 -3.01 -12.53
C PRO A 107 7.43 -3.50 -13.13
N ASN A 108 7.45 -4.76 -13.56
CA ASN A 108 8.62 -5.42 -14.16
C ASN A 108 9.82 -5.66 -13.23
N GLY A 109 9.76 -5.26 -11.98
CA GLY A 109 10.76 -5.54 -10.93
C GLY A 109 12.22 -5.39 -11.38
N LYS A 110 13.14 -5.42 -10.44
CA LYS A 110 14.59 -5.44 -10.73
C LYS A 110 15.03 -6.67 -11.57
N THR A 111 14.14 -7.65 -11.75
CA THR A 111 14.43 -8.94 -12.42
C THR A 111 13.67 -9.11 -13.74
N GLY A 112 12.85 -8.13 -14.17
CA GLY A 112 12.05 -8.21 -15.40
C GLY A 112 10.92 -9.26 -15.37
N GLN A 113 10.66 -9.89 -14.23
CA GLN A 113 9.70 -11.00 -14.11
C GLN A 113 8.64 -10.72 -13.03
N GLY A 114 7.55 -10.08 -13.43
CA GLY A 114 6.40 -9.85 -12.57
C GLY A 114 6.44 -8.55 -11.79
N ILE A 115 5.62 -8.44 -10.77
CA ILE A 115 5.42 -7.24 -9.96
C ILE A 115 6.29 -7.31 -8.71
N PHE A 116 7.04 -6.25 -8.42
CA PHE A 116 7.82 -6.16 -7.20
C PHE A 116 7.12 -5.25 -6.19
N LEU A 117 6.71 -5.81 -5.05
CA LEU A 117 6.19 -5.06 -3.91
C LEU A 117 7.37 -4.51 -3.12
N ASP A 118 7.65 -3.23 -3.26
CA ASP A 118 8.81 -2.58 -2.64
C ASP A 118 8.48 -2.17 -1.21
N TYR A 119 7.37 -1.46 -1.00
CA TYR A 119 6.94 -1.04 0.34
C TYR A 119 5.47 -1.34 0.60
N ILE A 120 5.19 -1.70 1.85
CA ILE A 120 3.85 -1.77 2.43
C ILE A 120 3.89 -1.16 3.84
N LEU A 121 3.20 -0.05 4.01
CA LEU A 121 3.23 0.73 5.24
C LEU A 121 1.81 0.93 5.80
N LYS A 122 1.68 0.82 7.11
CA LYS A 122 0.46 1.22 7.84
C LYS A 122 0.63 2.64 8.40
N ALA A 123 -0.45 3.39 8.49
CA ALA A 123 -0.44 4.67 9.20
C ALA A 123 0.08 4.49 10.64
N PRO A 124 0.95 5.38 11.16
CA PRO A 124 1.59 5.24 12.47
C PRO A 124 0.60 5.04 13.62
N LYS A 125 -0.54 5.72 13.58
CA LYS A 125 -1.62 5.55 14.56
C LYS A 125 -2.15 4.12 14.66
N ASN A 126 -1.96 3.30 13.61
CA ASN A 126 -2.34 1.90 13.59
C ASN A 126 -1.17 0.95 13.91
N ILE A 127 0.05 1.47 14.07
CA ILE A 127 1.25 0.69 14.42
C ILE A 127 1.46 0.75 15.94
N GLN A 128 1.39 1.94 16.53
CA GLN A 128 1.79 2.21 17.91
C GLN A 128 0.80 1.75 18.96
N ALA A 129 -0.47 1.76 18.65
CA ALA A 129 -1.46 1.30 19.60
C ALA A 129 -1.42 -0.22 19.68
N LYS A 130 -1.18 -0.79 20.87
CA LYS A 130 -1.45 -2.22 21.12
C LYS A 130 -2.85 -2.60 20.62
N MET A 131 -3.70 -1.60 20.42
CA MET A 131 -5.04 -1.70 19.87
C MET A 131 -5.29 -0.51 18.92
N GLY A 132 -4.64 -0.47 17.75
CA GLY A 132 -4.96 0.52 16.70
C GLY A 132 -6.44 0.44 16.30
N ASP A 133 -6.98 1.57 15.84
CA ASP A 133 -8.42 1.68 15.48
C ASP A 133 -8.84 0.67 14.40
N PHE A 134 -7.91 0.24 13.56
CA PHE A 134 -8.18 -0.67 12.45
C PHE A 134 -7.30 -1.91 12.49
N CYS A 135 -7.92 -3.05 12.11
CA CYS A 135 -7.25 -4.35 12.01
C CYS A 135 -7.12 -4.77 10.55
N LYS A 136 -6.22 -5.72 10.30
CA LYS A 136 -6.00 -6.37 8.99
C LYS A 136 -5.69 -5.42 7.83
N ILE A 137 -5.17 -4.22 8.10
CA ILE A 137 -4.83 -3.21 7.08
C ILE A 137 -3.89 -3.80 6.03
N GLY A 138 -2.76 -4.39 6.46
CA GLY A 138 -1.79 -5.01 5.56
C GLY A 138 -2.38 -6.15 4.72
N GLU A 139 -3.16 -7.03 5.34
CA GLU A 139 -3.87 -8.11 4.64
C GLU A 139 -4.85 -7.57 3.59
N THR A 140 -5.62 -6.52 3.95
CA THR A 140 -6.55 -5.87 3.03
C THR A 140 -5.81 -5.26 1.83
N MET A 141 -4.69 -4.57 2.06
CA MET A 141 -3.86 -4.00 0.99
C MET A 141 -3.32 -5.09 0.06
N LEU A 142 -2.74 -6.17 0.61
CA LEU A 142 -2.21 -7.28 -0.18
C LEU A 142 -3.30 -7.95 -1.02
N ASN A 143 -4.49 -8.16 -0.47
CA ASN A 143 -5.59 -8.78 -1.20
C ASN A 143 -6.08 -7.89 -2.36
N ASN A 144 -6.19 -6.58 -2.15
CA ASN A 144 -6.53 -5.65 -3.22
C ASN A 144 -5.46 -5.58 -4.29
N LEU A 145 -4.18 -5.62 -3.91
CA LEU A 145 -3.06 -5.64 -4.84
C LEU A 145 -3.06 -6.91 -5.70
N LYS A 146 -3.25 -8.09 -5.10
CA LYS A 146 -3.36 -9.37 -5.83
C LYS A 146 -4.53 -9.37 -6.81
N ASN A 147 -5.65 -8.75 -6.43
CA ASN A 147 -6.81 -8.63 -7.30
C ASN A 147 -6.55 -7.65 -8.45
N PHE A 148 -5.84 -6.56 -8.22
CA PHE A 148 -5.47 -5.58 -9.24
C PHE A 148 -4.50 -6.18 -10.26
N TYR A 149 -3.47 -6.89 -9.80
CA TYR A 149 -2.49 -7.58 -10.62
C TYR A 149 -2.86 -9.07 -10.82
N LYS A 150 -4.14 -9.34 -11.07
CA LYS A 150 -4.63 -10.70 -11.22
C LYS A 150 -3.89 -11.46 -12.31
N GLY A 151 -3.33 -12.60 -11.95
CA GLY A 151 -2.55 -13.44 -12.87
C GLY A 151 -1.04 -13.16 -12.84
N GLU A 152 -0.62 -12.05 -12.24
CA GLU A 152 0.80 -11.70 -12.14
C GLU A 152 1.45 -12.31 -10.90
N LYS A 153 2.71 -12.66 -11.05
CA LYS A 153 3.58 -13.04 -9.95
C LYS A 153 3.98 -11.78 -9.16
N ILE A 154 3.87 -11.82 -7.83
CA ILE A 154 4.30 -10.72 -6.97
C ILE A 154 5.50 -11.18 -6.15
N LEU A 155 6.57 -10.40 -6.19
CA LEU A 155 7.81 -10.62 -5.44
C LEU A 155 7.97 -9.54 -4.38
N LEU A 156 8.65 -9.85 -3.29
CA LEU A 156 9.07 -8.87 -2.28
C LEU A 156 10.30 -9.36 -1.53
N PHE A 157 11.07 -8.43 -0.97
CA PHE A 157 12.03 -8.73 0.07
C PHE A 157 11.45 -8.39 1.44
N SER A 158 11.37 -9.41 2.31
CA SER A 158 10.94 -9.24 3.69
C SER A 158 12.11 -8.80 4.56
N LEU A 159 11.81 -8.05 5.62
CA LEU A 159 12.76 -7.91 6.73
C LEU A 159 13.01 -9.28 7.38
N SER A 160 14.20 -9.44 8.00
CA SER A 160 14.59 -10.66 8.72
C SER A 160 13.92 -10.74 10.11
N ASP A 161 12.61 -10.52 10.16
CA ASP A 161 11.76 -10.57 11.34
C ASP A 161 10.72 -11.68 11.16
N ASP A 162 10.68 -12.63 12.08
CA ASP A 162 9.82 -13.81 11.97
C ASP A 162 8.33 -13.44 11.90
N SER A 163 7.91 -12.41 12.60
CA SER A 163 6.49 -11.97 12.61
C SER A 163 6.10 -11.38 11.25
N ILE A 164 7.01 -10.65 10.61
CA ILE A 164 6.81 -10.07 9.28
C ILE A 164 6.83 -11.18 8.23
N GLN A 165 7.77 -12.10 8.31
CA GLN A 165 7.83 -13.24 7.40
C GLN A 165 6.59 -14.13 7.51
N GLU A 166 6.12 -14.38 8.74
CA GLU A 166 4.89 -15.12 8.99
C GLU A 166 3.65 -14.40 8.45
N PHE A 167 3.62 -13.06 8.54
CA PHE A 167 2.57 -12.27 7.90
C PHE A 167 2.50 -12.55 6.39
N TYR A 168 3.63 -12.57 5.68
CA TYR A 168 3.64 -12.87 4.25
C TYR A 168 3.25 -14.33 3.96
N ARG A 169 3.72 -15.31 4.75
CA ARG A 169 3.33 -16.72 4.59
C ARG A 169 1.82 -16.91 4.72
N ARG A 170 1.21 -16.32 5.75
CA ARG A 170 -0.26 -16.37 5.96
C ARG A 170 -1.03 -15.69 4.84
N ASN A 171 -0.41 -14.75 4.15
CA ASN A 171 -0.98 -14.11 2.97
C ASN A 171 -0.63 -14.84 1.65
N GLY A 172 -0.19 -16.09 1.70
CA GLY A 172 0.01 -16.94 0.54
C GLY A 172 1.31 -16.71 -0.24
N PHE A 173 2.24 -15.92 0.31
CA PHE A 173 3.59 -15.84 -0.23
C PHE A 173 4.43 -17.02 0.25
N LYS A 174 5.28 -17.52 -0.62
CA LYS A 174 6.24 -18.59 -0.31
C LYS A 174 7.65 -18.03 -0.35
N GLN A 175 8.45 -18.34 0.63
CA GLN A 175 9.88 -18.06 0.64
C GLN A 175 10.53 -18.79 -0.53
N GLN A 176 11.39 -18.14 -1.29
CA GLN A 176 11.98 -18.73 -2.49
C GLN A 176 12.92 -19.89 -2.12
N GLU A 177 13.74 -19.68 -1.10
CA GLU A 177 14.67 -20.65 -0.54
C GLU A 177 14.67 -20.55 0.98
N ILE A 178 15.01 -21.62 1.67
CA ILE A 178 15.11 -21.63 3.14
C ILE A 178 16.17 -20.60 3.56
N GLY A 179 15.81 -19.69 4.46
CA GLY A 179 16.68 -18.61 4.92
C GLY A 179 16.76 -17.39 4.01
N SER A 180 16.16 -17.42 2.82
CA SER A 180 16.08 -16.25 1.93
C SER A 180 15.04 -15.24 2.44
N ASN A 181 15.31 -13.93 2.26
CA ASN A 181 14.32 -12.89 2.51
C ASN A 181 13.41 -12.63 1.30
N LEU A 182 13.62 -13.32 0.18
CA LEU A 182 12.79 -13.20 -1.02
C LEU A 182 11.54 -14.07 -0.90
N PHE A 183 10.40 -13.44 -0.98
CA PHE A 183 9.07 -14.05 -0.96
C PHE A 183 8.37 -13.88 -2.30
N ILE A 184 7.65 -14.92 -2.72
CA ILE A 184 6.95 -14.95 -4.00
C ILE A 184 5.51 -15.40 -3.79
N PHE A 185 4.57 -14.58 -4.27
CA PHE A 185 3.19 -14.99 -4.51
C PHE A 185 3.06 -15.43 -5.97
N ARG A 186 2.55 -16.65 -6.18
CA ARG A 186 2.18 -17.16 -7.50
C ARG A 186 0.66 -17.33 -7.53
N PRO A 187 -0.03 -16.68 -8.47
CA PRO A 187 -1.46 -16.93 -8.64
C PRO A 187 -1.67 -18.41 -9.00
N THR A 188 -2.71 -19.00 -8.43
CA THR A 188 -3.14 -20.34 -8.84
C THR A 188 -3.67 -20.27 -10.27
N SER A 189 -3.08 -21.04 -11.16
CA SER A 189 -3.66 -21.28 -12.49
C SER A 189 -5.08 -21.82 -12.30
N LYS A 190 -6.05 -21.18 -12.92
CA LYS A 190 -7.39 -21.75 -13.05
C LYS A 190 -7.40 -22.75 -14.16
#